data_14945c1cda87fe6b33e56b3d3a9127ca
#
_entry.id   14945c1cda87fe6b33e56b3d3a9127ca
#
_cell.length_a   1.000
_cell.length_b   1.000
_cell.length_c   1.000
_cell.angle_alpha   90.00
_cell.angle_beta   90.00
_cell.angle_gamma   90.00
#
_symmetry.space_group_name_H-M   'P 1'
#
loop_
_entity.id
_entity.type
_entity.pdbx_description
1 polymer ?
#
loop_
_entity_poly.entity_id
_entity_poly.type
_entity_poly.pdbx_seq_one_letter_code
_entity_poly.pdbx_strand_id
1 'polypeptide(L)'
;FDYGFGPFRWVCTSGRAEDLDTTDRLAAEVLEEMLRTAPDDIRGQLEDNLHWIREAGRNRLVVGSQARILYADCEGRTRIAQAFNRAIADGRISAPVVLGRDHHDVSGTDSPYRETVSIHNGGGVGWGEVVNGGFGMVIDGSEESGRRIREMLFWDVNNGIARRSWARNDGAVEAIRREMARTPGLQVTLPNSADDNVIRNALNETES
;
A
#
# COMPACT_ATOMS: atom_id res chain seq x y z
N PHE A 1 -0.41 6.71 7.67
CA PHE A 1 0.61 6.92 6.62
C PHE A 1 2.04 6.76 7.15
N ASP A 2 2.30 7.07 8.41
CA ASP A 2 3.65 7.05 8.99
C ASP A 2 4.27 5.65 8.98
N TYR A 3 3.47 4.63 9.21
CA TYR A 3 3.88 3.23 9.13
C TYR A 3 3.75 2.61 7.73
N GLY A 4 3.53 3.42 6.70
CA GLY A 4 3.42 2.98 5.31
C GLY A 4 2.03 2.50 4.88
N PHE A 5 1.01 2.62 5.73
CA PHE A 5 -0.36 2.35 5.33
C PHE A 5 -0.86 3.44 4.38
N GLY A 6 -1.50 3.04 3.32
CA GLY A 6 -2.08 3.93 2.33
C GLY A 6 -3.11 3.23 1.46
N PRO A 7 -3.85 3.97 0.63
CA PRO A 7 -4.89 3.41 -0.21
C PRO A 7 -4.35 2.31 -1.13
N PHE A 8 -4.99 1.15 -1.07
CA PHE A 8 -4.75 0.01 -1.93
C PHE A 8 -6.08 -0.42 -2.52
N ARG A 9 -6.24 -0.22 -3.81
CA ARG A 9 -7.48 -0.44 -4.54
C ARG A 9 -7.33 -1.58 -5.52
N TRP A 10 -8.41 -2.33 -5.71
CA TRP A 10 -8.48 -3.31 -6.79
C TRP A 10 -9.85 -3.34 -7.44
N VAL A 11 -9.86 -3.76 -8.69
CA VAL A 11 -11.07 -3.91 -9.51
C VAL A 11 -11.04 -5.27 -10.17
N CYS A 12 -12.09 -6.06 -9.99
CA CYS A 12 -12.30 -7.31 -10.72
C CYS A 12 -12.85 -7.00 -12.11
N THR A 13 -12.02 -7.20 -13.16
CA THR A 13 -12.41 -6.82 -14.53
C THR A 13 -13.53 -7.67 -15.11
N SER A 14 -13.81 -8.82 -14.52
CA SER A 14 -14.96 -9.66 -14.89
C SER A 14 -16.31 -8.97 -14.65
N GLY A 15 -16.36 -8.00 -13.74
CA GLY A 15 -17.61 -7.41 -13.28
C GLY A 15 -18.50 -8.36 -12.44
N ARG A 16 -18.01 -9.57 -12.11
CA ARG A 16 -18.77 -10.60 -11.39
C ARG A 16 -18.64 -10.42 -9.88
N ALA A 17 -19.77 -10.55 -9.18
CA ALA A 17 -19.81 -10.46 -7.72
C ALA A 17 -19.01 -11.60 -7.07
N GLU A 18 -19.03 -12.79 -7.65
CA GLU A 18 -18.34 -13.99 -7.13
C GLU A 18 -16.81 -13.80 -7.12
N ASP A 19 -16.26 -13.08 -8.11
CA ASP A 19 -14.84 -12.76 -8.15
C ASP A 19 -14.50 -11.75 -7.06
N LEU A 20 -15.36 -10.74 -6.84
CA LEU A 20 -15.18 -9.78 -5.76
C LEU A 20 -15.24 -10.46 -4.39
N ASP A 21 -16.22 -11.33 -4.14
CA ASP A 21 -16.32 -12.10 -2.90
C ASP A 21 -15.08 -12.98 -2.68
N THR A 22 -14.51 -13.51 -3.76
CA THR A 22 -13.27 -14.28 -3.69
C THR A 22 -12.10 -13.41 -3.29
N THR A 23 -11.98 -12.18 -3.86
CA THR A 23 -10.94 -11.23 -3.46
C THR A 23 -11.10 -10.77 -2.02
N ASP A 24 -12.32 -10.53 -1.55
CA ASP A 24 -12.62 -10.14 -0.17
C ASP A 24 -12.15 -11.23 0.82
N ARG A 25 -12.47 -12.49 0.54
CA ARG A 25 -12.04 -13.62 1.36
C ARG A 25 -10.51 -13.75 1.39
N LEU A 26 -9.85 -13.69 0.25
CA LEU A 26 -8.39 -13.80 0.17
C LEU A 26 -7.69 -12.65 0.90
N ALA A 27 -8.21 -11.44 0.80
CA ALA A 27 -7.69 -10.29 1.55
C ALA A 27 -7.87 -10.50 3.07
N ALA A 28 -9.04 -10.98 3.50
CA ALA A 28 -9.29 -11.29 4.91
C ALA A 28 -8.34 -12.37 5.45
N GLU A 29 -8.13 -13.47 4.71
CA GLU A 29 -7.19 -14.53 5.08
C GLU A 29 -5.77 -14.01 5.28
N VAL A 30 -5.29 -13.14 4.38
CA VAL A 30 -3.96 -12.51 4.51
C VAL A 30 -3.89 -11.62 5.74
N LEU A 31 -4.91 -10.80 6.00
CA LEU A 31 -4.94 -9.92 7.17
C LEU A 31 -4.99 -10.71 8.49
N GLU A 32 -5.72 -11.82 8.55
CA GLU A 32 -5.74 -12.72 9.70
C GLU A 32 -4.37 -13.34 9.98
N GLU A 33 -3.64 -13.73 8.93
CA GLU A 33 -2.28 -14.24 9.08
C GLU A 33 -1.33 -13.16 9.59
N MET A 34 -1.42 -11.94 9.05
CA MET A 34 -0.59 -10.81 9.49
C MET A 34 -0.85 -10.46 10.95
N LEU A 35 -2.11 -10.50 11.39
CA LEU A 35 -2.49 -10.21 12.78
C LEU A 35 -1.88 -11.15 13.81
N ARG A 36 -1.49 -12.38 13.43
CA ARG A 36 -0.86 -13.33 14.36
C ARG A 36 0.48 -12.85 14.91
N THR A 37 1.21 -12.08 14.12
CA THR A 37 2.56 -11.59 14.43
C THR A 37 2.68 -10.08 14.37
N ALA A 38 1.56 -9.37 14.21
CA ALA A 38 1.57 -7.92 14.07
C ALA A 38 2.08 -7.23 15.34
N PRO A 39 3.01 -6.28 15.22
CA PRO A 39 3.38 -5.39 16.30
C PRO A 39 2.18 -4.55 16.76
N ASP A 40 2.21 -4.14 18.03
CA ASP A 40 1.07 -3.43 18.65
C ASP A 40 0.75 -2.10 17.97
N ASP A 41 1.77 -1.41 17.46
CA ASP A 41 1.65 -0.09 16.80
C ASP A 41 0.89 -0.12 15.46
N ILE A 42 0.79 -1.27 14.80
CA ILE A 42 0.05 -1.43 13.54
C ILE A 42 -1.15 -2.37 13.65
N ARG A 43 -1.30 -3.06 14.77
CA ARG A 43 -2.36 -4.04 14.98
C ARG A 43 -3.75 -3.47 14.76
N GLY A 44 -4.04 -2.32 15.34
CA GLY A 44 -5.35 -1.67 15.21
C GLY A 44 -5.74 -1.40 13.76
N GLN A 45 -4.79 -0.94 12.92
CA GLN A 45 -5.08 -0.72 11.50
C GLN A 45 -5.38 -2.03 10.74
N LEU A 46 -4.70 -3.12 11.09
CA LEU A 46 -4.98 -4.43 10.48
C LEU A 46 -6.34 -4.98 10.91
N GLU A 47 -6.72 -4.79 12.17
CA GLU A 47 -8.05 -5.16 12.70
C GLU A 47 -9.16 -4.36 12.01
N ASP A 48 -8.98 -3.06 11.82
CA ASP A 48 -9.92 -2.21 11.09
C ASP A 48 -10.07 -2.65 9.63
N ASN A 49 -8.96 -2.94 8.96
CA ASN A 49 -8.97 -3.47 7.60
C ASN A 49 -9.72 -4.82 7.50
N LEU A 50 -9.46 -5.71 8.45
CA LEU A 50 -10.13 -7.02 8.50
C LEU A 50 -11.64 -6.87 8.72
N HIS A 51 -12.03 -6.02 9.65
CA HIS A 51 -13.44 -5.69 9.89
C HIS A 51 -14.08 -5.11 8.62
N TRP A 52 -13.44 -4.13 8.02
CA TRP A 52 -13.90 -3.46 6.80
C TRP A 52 -14.14 -4.44 5.66
N ILE A 53 -13.16 -5.31 5.34
CA ILE A 53 -13.28 -6.22 4.20
C ILE A 53 -14.35 -7.31 4.42
N ARG A 54 -14.51 -7.78 5.65
CA ARG A 54 -15.55 -8.77 5.99
C ARG A 54 -16.97 -8.21 5.86
N GLU A 55 -17.15 -6.94 6.20
CA GLU A 55 -18.44 -6.26 6.14
C GLU A 55 -18.75 -5.61 4.78
N ALA A 56 -17.74 -5.49 3.91
CA ALA A 56 -17.86 -4.76 2.64
C ALA A 56 -18.99 -5.29 1.74
N GLY A 57 -19.07 -6.61 1.57
CA GLY A 57 -20.13 -7.25 0.78
C GLY A 57 -21.51 -7.06 1.42
N ARG A 58 -21.61 -7.25 2.74
CA ARG A 58 -22.84 -7.09 3.50
C ARG A 58 -23.38 -5.66 3.44
N ASN A 59 -22.49 -4.68 3.52
CA ASN A 59 -22.84 -3.26 3.46
C ASN A 59 -22.95 -2.73 2.04
N ARG A 60 -22.82 -3.60 1.04
CA ARG A 60 -22.88 -3.24 -0.39
C ARG A 60 -21.92 -2.09 -0.77
N LEU A 61 -20.73 -2.13 -0.17
CA LEU A 61 -19.69 -1.13 -0.41
C LEU A 61 -19.01 -1.39 -1.76
N VAL A 62 -19.72 -1.05 -2.82
CA VAL A 62 -19.20 -1.13 -4.18
C VAL A 62 -19.05 0.29 -4.72
N VAL A 63 -17.85 0.63 -5.16
CA VAL A 63 -17.57 1.94 -5.73
C VAL A 63 -17.60 1.82 -7.25
N GLY A 64 -18.79 1.98 -7.82
CA GLY A 64 -19.00 2.05 -9.26
C GLY A 64 -18.95 0.71 -10.01
N SER A 65 -18.06 -0.20 -9.66
CA SER A 65 -17.92 -1.54 -10.24
C SER A 65 -17.49 -2.53 -9.16
N GLN A 66 -17.14 -3.77 -9.54
CA GLN A 66 -16.68 -4.78 -8.59
C GLN A 66 -15.27 -4.42 -8.07
N ALA A 67 -15.22 -3.46 -7.15
CA ALA A 67 -14.01 -2.84 -6.63
C ALA A 67 -14.00 -2.76 -5.11
N ARG A 68 -12.80 -2.74 -4.53
CA ARG A 68 -12.54 -2.54 -3.10
C ARG A 68 -11.38 -1.59 -2.88
N ILE A 69 -11.30 -1.08 -1.65
CA ILE A 69 -10.19 -0.30 -1.14
C ILE A 69 -9.88 -0.74 0.29
N LEU A 70 -8.60 -0.87 0.60
CA LEU A 70 -8.07 -1.02 1.95
C LEU A 70 -6.96 0.01 2.18
N TYR A 71 -6.60 0.23 3.44
CA TYR A 71 -5.40 0.97 3.80
C TYR A 71 -4.33 -0.03 4.22
N ALA A 72 -3.48 -0.43 3.27
CA ALA A 72 -2.50 -1.48 3.47
C ALA A 72 -1.06 -0.95 3.36
N ASP A 73 -0.18 -1.54 4.15
CA ASP A 73 1.26 -1.33 4.11
C ASP A 73 1.93 -2.15 2.99
N CYS A 74 3.26 -2.11 2.92
CA CYS A 74 4.04 -2.85 1.93
C CYS A 74 3.76 -4.35 1.97
N GLU A 75 3.77 -4.95 3.16
CA GLU A 75 3.53 -6.39 3.33
C GLU A 75 2.10 -6.75 2.94
N GLY A 76 1.11 -6.02 3.44
CA GLY A 76 -0.30 -6.26 3.16
C GLY A 76 -0.62 -6.16 1.67
N ARG A 77 -0.16 -5.11 1.00
CA ARG A 77 -0.37 -4.93 -0.45
C ARG A 77 0.23 -6.08 -1.25
N THR A 78 1.48 -6.41 -0.97
CA THR A 78 2.20 -7.46 -1.70
C THR A 78 1.56 -8.83 -1.51
N ARG A 79 1.24 -9.20 -0.27
CA ARG A 79 0.65 -10.52 0.05
C ARG A 79 -0.75 -10.67 -0.52
N ILE A 80 -1.60 -9.63 -0.40
CA ILE A 80 -2.96 -9.63 -0.96
C ILE A 80 -2.90 -9.74 -2.49
N ALA A 81 -2.08 -8.92 -3.16
CA ALA A 81 -1.93 -8.98 -4.61
C ALA A 81 -1.40 -10.33 -5.10
N GLN A 82 -0.43 -10.93 -4.40
CA GLN A 82 0.06 -12.28 -4.70
C GLN A 82 -1.03 -13.35 -4.52
N ALA A 83 -1.88 -13.21 -3.52
CA ALA A 83 -3.01 -14.13 -3.32
C ALA A 83 -4.01 -14.04 -4.49
N PHE A 84 -4.30 -12.82 -4.96
CA PHE A 84 -5.15 -12.61 -6.13
C PHE A 84 -4.51 -13.21 -7.39
N ASN A 85 -3.22 -12.95 -7.62
CA ASN A 85 -2.51 -13.47 -8.79
C ASN A 85 -2.53 -15.00 -8.84
N ARG A 86 -2.29 -15.66 -7.70
CA ARG A 86 -2.43 -17.13 -7.62
C ARG A 86 -3.87 -17.59 -7.87
N ALA A 87 -4.86 -16.88 -7.34
CA ALA A 87 -6.25 -17.24 -7.54
C ALA A 87 -6.72 -17.10 -9.00
N ILE A 88 -6.14 -16.16 -9.76
CA ILE A 88 -6.36 -16.05 -11.20
C ILE A 88 -5.69 -17.22 -11.93
N ALA A 89 -4.44 -17.54 -11.59
CA ALA A 89 -3.72 -18.66 -12.18
C ALA A 89 -4.44 -20.00 -11.96
N ASP A 90 -5.06 -20.18 -10.78
CA ASP A 90 -5.82 -21.37 -10.39
C ASP A 90 -7.27 -21.37 -10.94
N GLY A 91 -7.70 -20.32 -11.59
CA GLY A 91 -9.07 -20.18 -12.11
C GLY A 91 -10.13 -19.91 -11.06
N ARG A 92 -9.76 -19.56 -9.81
CA ARG A 92 -10.69 -19.16 -8.75
C ARG A 92 -11.23 -17.74 -8.92
N ILE A 93 -10.49 -16.91 -9.61
CA ILE A 93 -10.91 -15.60 -10.12
C ILE A 93 -10.91 -15.71 -11.63
N SER A 94 -12.02 -15.33 -12.27
CA SER A 94 -12.30 -15.65 -13.67
C SER A 94 -11.66 -14.70 -14.68
N ALA A 95 -11.11 -13.59 -14.24
CA ALA A 95 -10.52 -12.58 -15.11
C ALA A 95 -9.40 -11.81 -14.37
N PRO A 96 -8.55 -11.04 -15.08
CA PRO A 96 -7.54 -10.20 -14.48
C PRO A 96 -8.11 -9.23 -13.45
N VAL A 97 -7.29 -8.88 -12.47
CA VAL A 97 -7.60 -7.85 -11.48
C VAL A 97 -6.69 -6.64 -11.72
N VAL A 98 -7.26 -5.45 -11.70
CA VAL A 98 -6.49 -4.20 -11.80
C VAL A 98 -6.24 -3.66 -10.40
N LEU A 99 -4.97 -3.50 -10.05
CA LEU A 99 -4.54 -2.80 -8.84
C LEU A 99 -4.39 -1.32 -9.14
N GLY A 100 -4.86 -0.48 -8.25
CA GLY A 100 -4.74 0.97 -8.36
C GLY A 100 -4.21 1.59 -7.07
N ARG A 101 -3.50 2.70 -7.23
CA ARG A 101 -3.08 3.57 -6.14
C ARG A 101 -3.86 4.86 -6.16
N ASP A 102 -3.73 5.63 -5.10
CA ASP A 102 -4.13 7.03 -5.12
C ASP A 102 -3.23 7.78 -6.12
N HIS A 103 -3.83 8.67 -6.89
CA HIS A 103 -3.12 9.47 -7.89
C HIS A 103 -2.03 10.40 -7.29
N HIS A 104 -2.08 10.66 -5.99
CA HIS A 104 -1.07 11.43 -5.27
C HIS A 104 0.20 10.65 -4.92
N ASP A 105 0.15 9.33 -5.03
CA ASP A 105 1.22 8.44 -4.58
C ASP A 105 2.21 8.06 -5.68
N VAL A 106 2.22 8.75 -6.79
CA VAL A 106 3.11 8.44 -7.92
C VAL A 106 4.56 8.75 -7.54
N SER A 107 5.40 7.72 -7.52
CA SER A 107 6.83 7.84 -7.29
C SER A 107 7.61 7.62 -8.60
N GLY A 108 8.74 8.32 -8.76
CA GLY A 108 9.62 8.14 -9.91
C GLY A 108 10.27 6.75 -9.97
N THR A 109 10.43 6.09 -8.82
CA THR A 109 11.07 4.77 -8.72
C THR A 109 10.21 3.63 -9.20
N ASP A 110 8.90 3.75 -9.20
CA ASP A 110 7.96 2.75 -9.71
C ASP A 110 7.64 2.93 -11.19
N SER A 111 8.18 4.00 -11.81
CA SER A 111 7.97 4.32 -13.22
C SER A 111 8.28 3.17 -14.19
N PRO A 112 9.35 2.38 -14.02
CA PRO A 112 9.65 1.25 -14.89
C PRO A 112 8.61 0.12 -14.85
N TYR A 113 7.81 0.06 -13.82
CA TYR A 113 6.83 -1.01 -13.58
C TYR A 113 5.39 -0.60 -13.94
N ARG A 114 5.20 0.62 -14.44
CA ARG A 114 3.88 1.11 -14.84
C ARG A 114 3.42 0.42 -16.12
N GLU A 115 2.30 -0.27 -16.00
CA GLU A 115 1.64 -0.91 -17.15
C GLU A 115 0.54 -0.04 -17.73
N THR A 116 -0.11 0.75 -16.87
CA THR A 116 -1.26 1.53 -17.24
C THR A 116 -1.14 2.92 -16.65
N VAL A 117 -1.22 3.92 -17.48
CA VAL A 117 -1.41 5.31 -17.05
C VAL A 117 -2.90 5.61 -17.19
N SER A 118 -3.52 6.04 -16.11
CA SER A 118 -4.92 6.40 -16.08
C SER A 118 -5.09 7.90 -15.87
N ILE A 119 -6.13 8.42 -16.47
CA ILE A 119 -6.56 9.80 -16.28
C ILE A 119 -7.83 9.76 -15.43
N HIS A 120 -7.81 10.47 -14.33
CA HIS A 120 -8.91 10.53 -13.38
C HIS A 120 -9.51 11.93 -13.38
N ASN A 121 -10.83 11.99 -13.38
CA ASN A 121 -11.58 13.21 -13.18
C ASN A 121 -12.08 13.29 -11.73
N GLY A 122 -11.84 14.41 -11.07
CA GLY A 122 -12.29 14.65 -9.70
C GLY A 122 -11.31 14.11 -8.65
N GLY A 123 -11.67 13.06 -7.94
CA GLY A 123 -10.79 12.41 -6.97
C GLY A 123 -10.55 13.22 -5.69
N GLY A 124 -11.53 13.98 -5.22
CA GLY A 124 -11.47 14.72 -3.96
C GLY A 124 -10.60 15.99 -3.98
N VAL A 125 -9.98 16.31 -5.10
CA VAL A 125 -9.09 17.48 -5.25
C VAL A 125 -9.71 18.60 -6.09
N GLY A 126 -10.90 18.41 -6.61
CA GLY A 126 -11.53 19.42 -7.43
C GLY A 126 -12.98 19.13 -7.80
N TRP A 127 -13.60 20.09 -8.37
CA TRP A 127 -15.02 20.18 -8.72
C TRP A 127 -15.38 19.48 -10.05
N GLY A 128 -14.70 18.40 -10.40
CA GLY A 128 -14.93 17.70 -11.66
C GLY A 128 -14.20 18.30 -12.87
N GLU A 129 -13.54 19.42 -12.70
CA GLU A 129 -12.73 20.07 -13.74
C GLU A 129 -11.24 19.70 -13.67
N VAL A 130 -10.81 19.09 -12.57
CA VAL A 130 -9.44 18.67 -12.37
C VAL A 130 -9.23 17.27 -12.92
N VAL A 131 -8.25 17.13 -13.80
CA VAL A 131 -7.79 15.86 -14.36
C VAL A 131 -6.49 15.47 -13.68
N ASN A 132 -6.49 14.29 -13.07
CA ASN A 132 -5.32 13.74 -12.38
C ASN A 132 -4.79 12.52 -13.12
N GLY A 133 -3.47 12.37 -13.13
CA GLY A 133 -2.82 11.16 -13.60
C GLY A 133 -2.67 10.14 -12.49
N GLY A 134 -2.82 8.90 -12.82
CA GLY A 134 -2.56 7.79 -11.93
C GLY A 134 -1.98 6.62 -12.70
N PHE A 135 -1.65 5.55 -12.00
CA PHE A 135 -1.25 4.30 -12.65
C PHE A 135 -1.92 3.11 -11.97
N GLY A 136 -2.01 2.04 -12.72
CA GLY A 136 -2.47 0.76 -12.25
C GLY A 136 -1.57 -0.36 -12.74
N MET A 137 -1.70 -1.51 -12.12
CA MET A 137 -1.09 -2.75 -12.57
C MET A 137 -2.19 -3.76 -12.84
N VAL A 138 -2.13 -4.38 -14.01
CA VAL A 138 -2.98 -5.53 -14.34
C VAL A 138 -2.29 -6.79 -13.86
N ILE A 139 -2.97 -7.60 -13.06
CA ILE A 139 -2.53 -8.92 -12.64
C ILE A 139 -3.39 -9.99 -13.31
N ASP A 140 -2.75 -10.93 -13.99
CA ASP A 140 -3.39 -11.87 -14.89
C ASP A 140 -3.12 -13.35 -14.56
N GLY A 141 -2.49 -13.61 -13.41
CA GLY A 141 -2.12 -14.95 -12.98
C GLY A 141 -0.74 -15.41 -13.46
N SER A 142 -0.04 -14.63 -14.26
CA SER A 142 1.28 -14.98 -14.78
C SER A 142 2.38 -14.86 -13.72
N GLU A 143 3.51 -15.54 -13.98
CA GLU A 143 4.73 -15.39 -13.17
C GLU A 143 5.29 -13.96 -13.26
N GLU A 144 5.17 -13.34 -14.43
CA GLU A 144 5.60 -11.96 -14.65
C GLU A 144 4.79 -10.98 -13.80
N SER A 145 3.47 -11.11 -13.74
CA SER A 145 2.64 -10.34 -12.81
C SER A 145 3.07 -10.57 -11.36
N GLY A 146 3.37 -11.82 -10.99
CA GLY A 146 3.89 -12.15 -9.67
C GLY A 146 5.22 -11.48 -9.34
N ARG A 147 6.14 -11.37 -10.30
CA ARG A 147 7.41 -10.65 -10.16
C ARG A 147 7.17 -9.15 -9.96
N ARG A 148 6.38 -8.55 -10.84
CA ARG A 148 6.04 -7.11 -10.80
C ARG A 148 5.37 -6.70 -9.50
N ILE A 149 4.45 -7.53 -8.97
CA ILE A 149 3.83 -7.30 -7.67
C ILE A 149 4.90 -7.12 -6.58
N ARG A 150 5.87 -8.05 -6.50
CA ARG A 150 6.91 -7.99 -5.48
C ARG A 150 7.79 -6.75 -5.60
N GLU A 151 8.15 -6.38 -6.82
CA GLU A 151 9.05 -5.26 -7.07
C GLU A 151 8.32 -3.91 -6.93
N MET A 152 7.21 -3.73 -7.62
CA MET A 152 6.50 -2.46 -7.65
C MET A 152 5.92 -2.09 -6.29
N LEU A 153 5.17 -3.00 -5.66
CA LEU A 153 4.50 -2.68 -4.39
C LEU A 153 5.50 -2.53 -3.23
N PHE A 154 6.64 -3.18 -3.33
CA PHE A 154 7.74 -2.99 -2.38
C PHE A 154 8.28 -1.55 -2.44
N TRP A 155 8.69 -1.08 -3.61
CA TRP A 155 9.26 0.26 -3.77
C TRP A 155 8.23 1.36 -3.62
N ASP A 156 6.99 1.10 -3.99
CA ASP A 156 5.86 1.98 -3.84
C ASP A 156 5.73 2.54 -2.42
N VAL A 157 5.72 1.66 -1.45
CA VAL A 157 5.56 2.02 -0.05
C VAL A 157 6.89 2.44 0.59
N ASN A 158 7.94 1.64 0.41
CA ASN A 158 9.19 1.84 1.12
C ASN A 158 9.91 3.12 0.72
N ASN A 159 9.78 3.56 -0.53
CA ASN A 159 10.30 4.86 -0.95
C ASN A 159 9.62 6.03 -0.22
N GLY A 160 8.30 5.95 -0.03
CA GLY A 160 7.57 6.95 0.76
C GLY A 160 7.98 6.96 2.24
N ILE A 161 8.10 5.79 2.84
CA ILE A 161 8.55 5.64 4.23
C ILE A 161 9.97 6.17 4.39
N ALA A 162 10.91 5.82 3.50
CA ALA A 162 12.27 6.30 3.54
C ALA A 162 12.35 7.84 3.52
N ARG A 163 11.57 8.50 2.66
CA ARG A 163 11.51 9.97 2.64
C ARG A 163 10.95 10.57 3.92
N ARG A 164 9.91 9.95 4.50
CA ARG A 164 9.34 10.40 5.78
C ARG A 164 10.31 10.17 6.95
N SER A 165 11.06 9.08 6.93
CA SER A 165 12.10 8.83 7.94
C SER A 165 13.17 9.93 7.93
N TRP A 166 13.57 10.40 6.76
CA TRP A 166 14.46 11.55 6.60
C TRP A 166 13.85 12.86 7.08
N ALA A 167 12.53 13.00 7.00
CA ALA A 167 11.81 14.12 7.59
C ALA A 167 11.63 13.98 9.13
N ARG A 168 12.26 12.97 9.74
CA ARG A 168 12.25 12.69 11.19
C ARG A 168 10.88 12.32 11.75
N ASN A 169 10.04 11.70 10.93
CA ASN A 169 8.80 11.11 11.41
C ASN A 169 9.13 9.80 12.13
N ASP A 170 8.81 9.73 13.42
CA ASP A 170 9.18 8.61 14.28
C ASP A 170 8.58 7.27 13.81
N GLY A 171 7.30 7.28 13.42
CA GLY A 171 6.64 6.09 12.87
C GLY A 171 7.30 5.59 11.59
N ALA A 172 7.74 6.50 10.71
CA ALA A 172 8.44 6.14 9.48
C ALA A 172 9.86 5.63 9.75
N VAL A 173 10.55 6.18 10.74
CA VAL A 173 11.87 5.68 11.19
C VAL A 173 11.73 4.25 11.69
N GLU A 174 10.71 3.97 12.50
CA GLU A 174 10.46 2.64 13.03
C GLU A 174 10.06 1.64 11.93
N ALA A 175 9.19 2.06 11.02
CA ALA A 175 8.75 1.24 9.90
C ALA A 175 9.92 0.85 8.98
N ILE A 176 10.79 1.81 8.64
CA ILE A 176 11.92 1.51 7.74
C ILE A 176 13.00 0.66 8.43
N ARG A 177 13.18 0.81 9.75
CA ARG A 177 14.07 -0.08 10.52
C ARG A 177 13.57 -1.52 10.48
N ARG A 178 12.27 -1.73 10.69
CA ARG A 178 11.66 -3.07 10.55
C ARG A 178 11.84 -3.64 9.16
N GLU A 179 11.64 -2.82 8.13
CA GLU A 179 11.82 -3.27 6.75
C GLU A 179 13.27 -3.66 6.44
N MET A 180 14.25 -2.86 6.88
CA MET A 180 15.67 -3.21 6.74
C MET A 180 16.03 -4.50 7.47
N ALA A 181 15.42 -4.77 8.62
CA ALA A 181 15.68 -5.98 9.39
C ALA A 181 15.14 -7.26 8.70
N ARG A 182 14.05 -7.17 7.98
CA ARG A 182 13.42 -8.32 7.31
C ARG A 182 13.79 -8.49 5.84
N THR A 183 14.34 -7.44 5.21
CA THR A 183 14.68 -7.46 3.78
C THR A 183 16.20 -7.44 3.59
N PRO A 184 16.84 -8.60 3.32
CA PRO A 184 18.28 -8.67 3.10
C PRO A 184 18.73 -7.75 1.96
N GLY A 185 19.76 -6.94 2.22
CA GLY A 185 20.32 -6.01 1.25
C GLY A 185 19.63 -4.65 1.17
N LEU A 186 18.48 -4.45 1.80
CA LEU A 186 17.89 -3.12 1.93
C LEU A 186 18.71 -2.29 2.93
N GLN A 187 19.24 -1.18 2.45
CA GLN A 187 19.99 -0.23 3.28
C GLN A 187 19.42 1.18 3.06
N VAL A 188 18.86 1.75 4.08
CA VAL A 188 18.37 3.12 4.10
C VAL A 188 19.13 3.88 5.18
N THR A 189 19.80 4.95 4.79
CA THR A 189 20.42 5.85 5.77
C THR A 189 19.33 6.59 6.54
N LEU A 190 19.51 6.74 7.84
CA LEU A 190 18.58 7.45 8.71
C LEU A 190 19.18 8.78 9.16
N PRO A 191 18.36 9.81 9.42
CA PRO A 191 18.87 11.06 9.94
C PRO A 191 19.44 10.86 11.34
N ASN A 192 20.55 11.53 11.63
CA ASN A 192 21.04 11.66 12.98
C ASN A 192 20.10 12.56 13.78
N SER A 193 19.66 12.11 14.94
CA SER A 193 18.99 12.97 15.91
C SER A 193 20.03 13.57 16.82
N ALA A 194 20.10 14.89 16.89
CA ALA A 194 20.87 15.56 17.94
C ALA A 194 20.04 15.55 19.23
N ASP A 195 20.69 15.36 20.37
CA ASP A 195 20.05 15.52 21.67
C ASP A 195 19.56 16.97 21.82
N ASP A 196 18.34 17.15 22.32
CA ASP A 196 17.73 18.47 22.51
C ASP A 196 18.59 19.40 23.36
N ASN A 197 19.35 18.87 24.31
CA ASN A 197 20.28 19.63 25.12
C ASN A 197 21.45 20.17 24.31
N VAL A 198 21.95 19.40 23.33
CA VAL A 198 23.02 19.86 22.42
C VAL A 198 22.51 21.03 21.58
N ILE A 199 21.29 20.93 21.07
CA ILE A 199 20.66 22.00 20.27
C ILE A 199 20.45 23.26 21.13
N ARG A 200 19.89 23.12 22.35
CA ARG A 200 19.68 24.24 23.27
C ARG A 200 20.97 24.94 23.66
N ASN A 201 22.02 24.16 23.97
CA ASN A 201 23.32 24.72 24.32
C ASN A 201 23.92 25.48 23.15
N ALA A 202 23.87 24.94 21.93
CA ALA A 202 24.37 25.63 20.75
C ALA A 202 23.61 26.92 20.44
N LEU A 203 22.29 26.96 20.67
CA LEU A 203 21.49 28.19 20.50
C LEU A 203 21.81 29.25 21.56
N ASN A 204 22.00 28.82 22.82
CA ASN A 204 22.33 29.77 23.90
C ASN A 204 23.74 30.36 23.78
N GLU A 205 24.70 29.64 23.18
CA GLU A 205 26.04 30.14 22.90
C GLU A 205 26.11 31.17 21.77
N THR A 206 25.07 31.21 20.91
CA THR A 206 24.97 32.20 19.83
C THR A 206 24.32 33.51 20.27
N GLU A 207 23.72 33.60 21.47
CA GLU A 207 23.11 34.80 22.03
C GLU A 207 24.03 35.51 23.07
N SER A 208 25.22 35.03 23.30
CA SER A 208 26.23 35.60 24.19
C SER A 208 27.41 36.21 23.39
#